data_8217ebf5631adb086ac86865948af774
#
_entry.id   8217ebf5631adb086ac86865948af774
#
_cell.length_a   1.000
_cell.length_b   1.000
_cell.length_c   1.000
_cell.angle_alpha   90.00
_cell.angle_beta   90.00
_cell.angle_gamma   90.00
#
_symmetry.space_group_name_H-M   'P 1'
#
loop_
_entity.id
_entity.type
_entity.pdbx_description
1 polymer ?
#
loop_
_entity_poly.entity_id
_entity_poly.type
_entity_poly.pdbx_seq_one_letter_code
_entity_poly.pdbx_strand_id
1 'polypeptide(L)'
;YEQIGEKIEDTKALGGVQILIQGGHNPYIPFEWYLDLLRYIKTHHPIHIHGFSPSEVDFFSTRFRMDATEVIRELKAAGLDSIPGGGGEILVQRVRDIAAPKKAGADRWLEIMELAHNAGMKTSVTMMYGIGETLAERLEHLQRVRDLQARTNGFTAFITWPLQPENTPTMSHMPKTDATTYLRTVAISRIVLDNVPNLQSSWVTMGMKVGQMALKFGCNDFGSLMIEENVVSAANTTHRTTTDELDRLIVDAGFTPARRRQDYTIISSNDGLSIAAPALSATAAA
;
A
#
# COMPACT_ATOMS: atom_id res chain seq x y z
N TYR A 1 -15.60 -17.75 4.61
CA TYR A 1 -14.44 -17.42 5.45
C TYR A 1 -13.34 -18.47 5.36
N GLU A 2 -13.70 -19.76 5.29
CA GLU A 2 -12.76 -20.90 5.25
C GLU A 2 -11.71 -20.77 4.15
N GLN A 3 -12.10 -20.46 2.92
CA GLN A 3 -11.17 -20.25 1.81
C GLN A 3 -10.17 -19.12 2.05
N ILE A 4 -10.58 -18.06 2.78
CA ILE A 4 -9.66 -16.97 3.18
C ILE A 4 -8.70 -17.50 4.25
N GLY A 5 -9.20 -18.30 5.19
CA GLY A 5 -8.38 -18.94 6.21
C GLY A 5 -7.30 -19.84 5.63
N GLU A 6 -7.65 -20.69 4.65
CA GLU A 6 -6.67 -21.55 3.94
C GLU A 6 -5.57 -20.72 3.28
N LYS A 7 -5.92 -19.65 2.55
CA LYS A 7 -4.93 -18.75 1.93
C LYS A 7 -4.04 -18.03 2.95
N ILE A 8 -4.58 -17.73 4.13
CA ILE A 8 -3.77 -17.14 5.22
C ILE A 8 -2.77 -18.16 5.75
N GLU A 9 -3.16 -19.41 5.95
CA GLU A 9 -2.24 -20.44 6.40
C GLU A 9 -1.14 -20.74 5.35
N ASP A 10 -1.49 -20.77 4.07
CA ASP A 10 -0.51 -20.88 2.98
C ASP A 10 0.47 -19.70 3.01
N THR A 11 -0.04 -18.47 3.22
CA THR A 11 0.78 -17.28 3.34
C THR A 11 1.73 -17.37 4.53
N LYS A 12 1.25 -17.81 5.70
CA LYS A 12 2.07 -18.01 6.91
C LYS A 12 3.13 -19.08 6.72
N ALA A 13 2.78 -20.19 6.04
CA ALA A 13 3.72 -21.27 5.72
C ALA A 13 4.89 -20.79 4.83
N LEU A 14 4.67 -19.77 4.00
CA LEU A 14 5.69 -19.10 3.19
C LEU A 14 6.42 -17.96 3.93
N GLY A 15 6.18 -17.79 5.23
CA GLY A 15 6.80 -16.74 6.05
C GLY A 15 6.10 -15.37 5.93
N GLY A 16 4.90 -15.32 5.35
CA GLY A 16 4.13 -14.09 5.27
C GLY A 16 3.62 -13.63 6.64
N VAL A 17 3.68 -12.35 6.90
CA VAL A 17 3.37 -11.74 8.21
C VAL A 17 2.13 -10.86 8.17
N GLN A 18 1.58 -10.64 6.98
CA GLN A 18 0.39 -9.81 6.77
C GLN A 18 -0.41 -10.26 5.56
N ILE A 19 -1.66 -9.81 5.52
CA ILE A 19 -2.53 -9.89 4.34
C ILE A 19 -3.01 -8.49 3.98
N LEU A 20 -3.24 -8.27 2.68
CA LEU A 20 -3.91 -7.09 2.15
C LEU A 20 -5.33 -7.47 1.72
N ILE A 21 -6.34 -6.86 2.34
CA ILE A 21 -7.75 -7.08 2.00
C ILE A 21 -8.34 -5.80 1.41
N GLN A 22 -8.76 -5.87 0.14
CA GLN A 22 -9.55 -4.84 -0.52
C GLN A 22 -10.67 -5.52 -1.30
N GLY A 23 -11.92 -5.29 -0.90
CA GLY A 23 -13.10 -5.97 -1.45
C GLY A 23 -13.92 -5.11 -2.43
N GLY A 24 -13.58 -3.82 -2.56
CA GLY A 24 -14.34 -2.86 -3.37
C GLY A 24 -15.71 -2.52 -2.75
N HIS A 25 -16.55 -1.88 -3.55
CA HIS A 25 -17.84 -1.32 -3.13
C HIS A 25 -18.99 -2.29 -3.43
N ASN A 26 -19.13 -3.37 -2.66
CA ASN A 26 -20.21 -4.33 -2.84
C ASN A 26 -21.48 -3.90 -2.08
N PRO A 27 -22.57 -3.51 -2.76
CA PRO A 27 -23.77 -3.01 -2.11
C PRO A 27 -24.65 -4.09 -1.49
N TYR A 28 -24.37 -5.38 -1.72
CA TYR A 28 -25.19 -6.50 -1.28
C TYR A 28 -24.69 -7.16 0.01
N ILE A 29 -23.44 -6.90 0.40
CA ILE A 29 -22.85 -7.45 1.61
C ILE A 29 -23.14 -6.50 2.77
N PRO A 30 -23.75 -6.98 3.88
CA PRO A 30 -23.99 -6.15 5.06
C PRO A 30 -22.67 -5.80 5.79
N PHE A 31 -22.64 -4.68 6.51
CA PHE A 31 -21.44 -4.25 7.23
C PHE A 31 -20.96 -5.27 8.27
N GLU A 32 -21.88 -5.92 8.98
CA GLU A 32 -21.57 -6.96 9.95
C GLU A 32 -20.78 -8.12 9.36
N TRP A 33 -21.03 -8.48 8.09
CA TRP A 33 -20.25 -9.53 7.43
C TRP A 33 -18.74 -9.20 7.36
N TYR A 34 -18.40 -7.92 7.14
CA TYR A 34 -16.99 -7.48 7.13
C TYR A 34 -16.39 -7.53 8.54
N LEU A 35 -17.17 -7.15 9.56
CA LEU A 35 -16.73 -7.23 10.95
C LEU A 35 -16.51 -8.69 11.36
N ASP A 36 -17.42 -9.58 11.02
CA ASP A 36 -17.30 -11.01 11.30
C ASP A 36 -16.12 -11.66 10.57
N LEU A 37 -15.83 -11.24 9.33
CA LEU A 37 -14.63 -11.68 8.63
C LEU A 37 -13.36 -11.31 9.40
N LEU A 38 -13.25 -10.06 9.85
CA LEU A 38 -12.10 -9.60 10.64
C LEU A 38 -11.96 -10.39 11.94
N ARG A 39 -13.05 -10.57 12.69
CA ARG A 39 -13.10 -11.35 13.94
C ARG A 39 -12.70 -12.81 13.69
N TYR A 40 -13.21 -13.42 12.61
CA TYR A 40 -12.88 -14.78 12.20
C TYR A 40 -11.36 -14.92 11.97
N ILE A 41 -10.78 -14.02 11.17
CA ILE A 41 -9.35 -14.04 10.88
C ILE A 41 -8.55 -13.90 12.18
N LYS A 42 -8.88 -12.93 13.03
CA LYS A 42 -8.14 -12.71 14.28
C LYS A 42 -8.23 -13.88 15.26
N THR A 43 -9.36 -14.59 15.25
CA THR A 43 -9.60 -15.71 16.17
C THR A 43 -8.92 -17.00 15.68
N HIS A 44 -9.01 -17.31 14.39
CA HIS A 44 -8.62 -18.60 13.85
C HIS A 44 -7.27 -18.58 13.12
N HIS A 45 -6.93 -17.43 12.51
CA HIS A 45 -5.75 -17.26 11.66
C HIS A 45 -5.01 -15.96 11.99
N PRO A 46 -4.52 -15.77 13.24
CA PRO A 46 -3.97 -14.47 13.66
C PRO A 46 -2.82 -14.04 12.77
N ILE A 47 -3.05 -12.94 12.06
CA ILE A 47 -2.12 -12.28 11.14
C ILE A 47 -2.42 -10.78 11.13
N HIS A 48 -1.47 -9.94 10.70
CA HIS A 48 -1.71 -8.51 10.51
C HIS A 48 -2.64 -8.29 9.31
N ILE A 49 -3.75 -7.58 9.53
CA ILE A 49 -4.73 -7.22 8.51
C ILE A 49 -4.52 -5.78 8.09
N HIS A 50 -3.96 -5.59 6.89
CA HIS A 50 -3.89 -4.31 6.21
C HIS A 50 -5.07 -4.25 5.24
N GLY A 51 -6.13 -3.55 5.59
CA GLY A 51 -7.38 -3.71 4.86
C GLY A 51 -8.19 -2.44 4.71
N PHE A 52 -9.09 -2.49 3.75
CA PHE A 52 -10.02 -1.45 3.34
C PHE A 52 -9.35 -0.11 3.02
N SER A 53 -9.64 0.43 1.86
CA SER A 53 -9.17 1.76 1.47
C SER A 53 -10.06 2.85 2.07
N PRO A 54 -9.63 4.13 2.10
CA PRO A 54 -10.49 5.25 2.43
C PRO A 54 -11.77 5.30 1.59
N SER A 55 -11.70 4.89 0.33
CA SER A 55 -12.89 4.82 -0.54
C SER A 55 -13.88 3.75 -0.09
N GLU A 56 -13.40 2.63 0.47
CA GLU A 56 -14.28 1.60 1.05
C GLU A 56 -14.87 2.07 2.37
N VAL A 57 -14.10 2.76 3.22
CA VAL A 57 -14.62 3.38 4.44
C VAL A 57 -15.71 4.42 4.13
N ASP A 58 -15.50 5.25 3.11
CA ASP A 58 -16.51 6.22 2.64
C ASP A 58 -17.75 5.52 2.09
N PHE A 59 -17.55 4.44 1.34
CA PHE A 59 -18.66 3.60 0.88
C PHE A 59 -19.45 3.00 2.04
N PHE A 60 -18.80 2.45 3.06
CA PHE A 60 -19.48 1.92 4.25
C PHE A 60 -20.24 3.02 4.99
N SER A 61 -19.62 4.17 5.20
CA SER A 61 -20.25 5.34 5.82
C SER A 61 -21.54 5.72 5.10
N THR A 62 -21.48 5.88 3.79
CA THR A 62 -22.63 6.26 2.96
C THR A 62 -23.68 5.14 2.89
N ARG A 63 -23.26 3.92 2.62
CA ARG A 63 -24.16 2.78 2.38
C ARG A 63 -24.93 2.38 3.63
N PHE A 64 -24.28 2.41 4.80
CA PHE A 64 -24.87 2.01 6.06
C PHE A 64 -25.31 3.18 6.95
N ARG A 65 -25.17 4.43 6.45
CA ARG A 65 -25.55 5.67 7.16
C ARG A 65 -24.88 5.79 8.54
N MET A 66 -23.58 5.48 8.56
CA MET A 66 -22.74 5.57 9.74
C MET A 66 -21.75 6.73 9.58
N ASP A 67 -21.36 7.34 10.67
CA ASP A 67 -20.24 8.28 10.64
C ASP A 67 -18.92 7.54 10.30
N ALA A 68 -18.02 8.15 9.53
CA ALA A 68 -16.76 7.49 9.17
C ALA A 68 -15.89 7.16 10.37
N THR A 69 -15.95 7.96 11.42
CA THR A 69 -15.27 7.68 12.71
C THR A 69 -15.82 6.41 13.34
N GLU A 70 -17.14 6.23 13.28
CA GLU A 70 -17.80 5.02 13.78
C GLU A 70 -17.40 3.79 12.95
N VAL A 71 -17.42 3.90 11.61
CA VAL A 71 -16.97 2.82 10.73
C VAL A 71 -15.54 2.40 11.08
N ILE A 72 -14.62 3.35 11.21
CA ILE A 72 -13.20 3.09 11.56
C ILE A 72 -13.11 2.42 12.95
N ARG A 73 -13.87 2.91 13.92
CA ARG A 73 -13.89 2.34 15.28
C ARG A 73 -14.34 0.88 15.28
N GLU A 74 -15.43 0.57 14.56
CA GLU A 74 -15.97 -0.79 14.47
C GLU A 74 -15.02 -1.74 13.73
N LEU A 75 -14.44 -1.30 12.61
CA LEU A 75 -13.44 -2.09 11.88
C LEU A 75 -12.21 -2.37 12.74
N LYS A 76 -11.70 -1.36 13.46
CA LYS A 76 -10.58 -1.52 14.39
C LYS A 76 -10.92 -2.48 15.53
N ALA A 77 -12.09 -2.34 16.16
CA ALA A 77 -12.56 -3.22 17.22
C ALA A 77 -12.74 -4.67 16.75
N ALA A 78 -13.13 -4.87 15.48
CA ALA A 78 -13.24 -6.18 14.87
C ALA A 78 -11.89 -6.82 14.51
N GLY A 79 -10.79 -6.05 14.52
CA GLY A 79 -9.44 -6.58 14.30
C GLY A 79 -8.70 -6.02 13.09
N LEU A 80 -9.18 -4.94 12.46
CA LEU A 80 -8.40 -4.24 11.43
C LEU A 80 -7.18 -3.57 12.06
N ASP A 81 -5.97 -3.87 11.57
CA ASP A 81 -4.73 -3.34 12.15
C ASP A 81 -4.27 -2.04 11.47
N SER A 82 -4.44 -1.92 10.16
CA SER A 82 -3.99 -0.75 9.40
C SER A 82 -4.77 -0.58 8.08
N ILE A 83 -4.74 0.62 7.50
CA ILE A 83 -5.46 0.96 6.27
C ILE A 83 -4.46 1.25 5.14
N PRO A 84 -4.58 0.61 3.97
CA PRO A 84 -3.77 0.90 2.80
C PRO A 84 -4.16 2.22 2.12
N GLY A 85 -3.22 2.83 1.43
CA GLY A 85 -3.42 4.06 0.65
C GLY A 85 -4.22 3.89 -0.64
N GLY A 86 -4.90 2.77 -0.81
CA GLY A 86 -5.69 2.49 -2.01
C GLY A 86 -6.73 3.57 -2.30
N GLY A 87 -7.02 3.76 -3.57
CA GLY A 87 -7.96 4.80 -4.02
C GLY A 87 -7.42 6.22 -3.91
N GLY A 88 -6.16 6.42 -3.53
CA GLY A 88 -5.52 7.74 -3.48
C GLY A 88 -5.29 8.34 -4.87
N GLU A 89 -4.93 7.53 -5.84
CA GLU A 89 -4.47 7.92 -7.19
C GLU A 89 -3.67 9.23 -7.14
N ILE A 90 -4.23 10.34 -7.60
CA ILE A 90 -3.74 11.71 -7.38
C ILE A 90 -4.77 12.47 -6.54
N LEU A 91 -4.37 13.04 -5.40
CA LEU A 91 -5.25 13.76 -4.45
C LEU A 91 -5.51 15.20 -4.91
N VAL A 92 -5.85 15.37 -6.20
CA VAL A 92 -6.32 16.58 -6.84
C VAL A 92 -7.66 16.29 -7.50
N GLN A 93 -8.69 17.04 -7.15
CA GLN A 93 -10.07 16.68 -7.52
C GLN A 93 -10.26 16.55 -9.04
N ARG A 94 -9.71 17.46 -9.84
CA ARG A 94 -9.77 17.36 -11.32
C ARG A 94 -9.30 16.01 -11.84
N VAL A 95 -8.19 15.52 -11.31
CA VAL A 95 -7.61 14.23 -11.75
C VAL A 95 -8.47 13.06 -11.28
N ARG A 96 -9.00 13.15 -10.06
CA ARG A 96 -9.89 12.12 -9.49
C ARG A 96 -11.20 11.99 -10.28
N ASP A 97 -11.78 13.11 -10.73
CA ASP A 97 -12.99 13.11 -11.54
C ASP A 97 -12.81 12.36 -12.88
N ILE A 98 -11.58 12.30 -13.38
CA ILE A 98 -11.23 11.55 -14.59
C ILE A 98 -10.89 10.09 -14.26
N ALA A 99 -10.02 9.87 -13.28
CA ALA A 99 -9.43 8.56 -13.01
C ALA A 99 -10.28 7.67 -12.11
N ALA A 100 -11.02 8.27 -11.17
CA ALA A 100 -11.73 7.54 -10.12
C ALA A 100 -13.04 8.22 -9.69
N PRO A 101 -13.97 8.56 -10.63
CA PRO A 101 -15.16 9.36 -10.36
C PRO A 101 -16.15 8.75 -9.37
N LYS A 102 -16.01 7.44 -9.10
CA LYS A 102 -16.88 6.71 -8.16
C LYS A 102 -16.25 6.48 -6.80
N LYS A 103 -15.01 6.93 -6.59
CA LYS A 103 -14.28 6.81 -5.32
C LYS A 103 -14.37 8.11 -4.53
N ALA A 104 -14.04 8.06 -3.25
CA ALA A 104 -13.98 9.24 -2.39
C ALA A 104 -13.20 10.39 -3.04
N GLY A 105 -13.70 11.63 -2.92
CA GLY A 105 -13.00 12.84 -3.38
C GLY A 105 -11.66 13.02 -2.65
N ALA A 106 -10.82 13.94 -3.17
CA ALA A 106 -9.48 14.15 -2.61
C ALA A 106 -9.51 14.56 -1.12
N ASP A 107 -10.37 15.50 -0.77
CA ASP A 107 -10.51 15.98 0.61
C ASP A 107 -11.08 14.90 1.53
N ARG A 108 -12.09 14.17 1.04
CA ARG A 108 -12.73 13.09 1.79
C ARG A 108 -11.75 11.93 2.05
N TRP A 109 -10.89 11.61 1.08
CA TRP A 109 -9.86 10.60 1.25
C TRP A 109 -8.88 10.98 2.39
N LEU A 110 -8.42 12.24 2.40
CA LEU A 110 -7.53 12.77 3.44
C LEU A 110 -8.22 12.84 4.80
N GLU A 111 -9.47 13.27 4.86
CA GLU A 111 -10.28 13.30 6.08
C GLU A 111 -10.36 11.89 6.71
N ILE A 112 -10.68 10.86 5.92
CA ILE A 112 -10.78 9.49 6.43
C ILE A 112 -9.43 9.00 6.95
N MET A 113 -8.32 9.31 6.27
CA MET A 113 -6.98 8.99 6.79
C MET A 113 -6.68 9.71 8.11
N GLU A 114 -7.05 10.99 8.21
CA GLU A 114 -6.89 11.75 9.47
C GLU A 114 -7.71 11.16 10.60
N LEU A 115 -8.96 10.74 10.34
CA LEU A 115 -9.81 10.05 11.32
C LEU A 115 -9.18 8.71 11.76
N ALA A 116 -8.62 7.93 10.82
CA ALA A 116 -7.93 6.68 11.13
C ALA A 116 -6.68 6.93 12.01
N HIS A 117 -5.89 7.95 11.67
CA HIS A 117 -4.71 8.33 12.48
C HIS A 117 -5.12 8.78 13.90
N ASN A 118 -6.17 9.58 14.02
CA ASN A 118 -6.69 10.04 15.31
C ASN A 118 -7.28 8.89 16.15
N ALA A 119 -7.78 7.84 15.48
CA ALA A 119 -8.17 6.59 16.15
C ALA A 119 -6.97 5.70 16.54
N GLY A 120 -5.73 6.17 16.31
CA GLY A 120 -4.49 5.45 16.63
C GLY A 120 -4.17 4.31 15.66
N MET A 121 -4.71 4.35 14.44
CA MET A 121 -4.33 3.42 13.37
C MET A 121 -3.18 3.99 12.56
N LYS A 122 -2.30 3.12 12.08
CA LYS A 122 -1.28 3.48 11.09
C LYS A 122 -1.80 3.14 9.69
N THR A 123 -1.34 3.90 8.70
CA THR A 123 -1.76 3.72 7.31
C THR A 123 -0.57 3.83 6.36
N SER A 124 -0.73 3.34 5.15
CA SER A 124 0.16 3.73 4.05
C SER A 124 -0.50 4.78 3.17
N VAL A 125 0.26 5.39 2.27
CA VAL A 125 -0.27 6.30 1.27
C VAL A 125 0.34 5.99 -0.09
N THR A 126 -0.47 6.06 -1.15
CA THR A 126 -0.06 5.75 -2.51
C THR A 126 -0.30 6.93 -3.45
N MET A 127 0.52 7.02 -4.49
CA MET A 127 0.28 7.88 -5.64
C MET A 127 0.34 7.03 -6.91
N MET A 128 -0.78 6.91 -7.62
CA MET A 128 -0.80 6.34 -8.98
C MET A 128 -0.81 7.49 -9.98
N TYR A 129 0.17 7.54 -10.87
CA TYR A 129 0.34 8.62 -11.84
C TYR A 129 0.47 8.08 -13.28
N GLY A 130 0.52 8.97 -14.26
CA GLY A 130 0.41 8.64 -15.68
C GLY A 130 -1.04 8.53 -16.15
N ILE A 131 -1.95 9.20 -15.47
CA ILE A 131 -3.41 9.20 -15.69
C ILE A 131 -3.93 10.53 -16.24
N GLY A 132 -3.04 11.38 -16.77
CA GLY A 132 -3.38 12.69 -17.34
C GLY A 132 -3.22 13.87 -16.38
N GLU A 133 -2.54 13.66 -15.28
CA GLU A 133 -2.12 14.71 -14.35
C GLU A 133 -0.91 15.49 -14.86
N THR A 134 -0.76 16.71 -14.38
CA THR A 134 0.43 17.56 -14.56
C THR A 134 1.48 17.31 -13.46
N LEU A 135 2.71 17.77 -13.66
CA LEU A 135 3.73 17.75 -12.61
C LEU A 135 3.33 18.59 -11.40
N ALA A 136 2.64 19.71 -11.60
CA ALA A 136 2.14 20.52 -10.50
C ALA A 136 1.13 19.75 -9.65
N GLU A 137 0.26 18.96 -10.25
CA GLU A 137 -0.72 18.13 -9.55
C GLU A 137 -0.07 16.96 -8.81
N ARG A 138 1.03 16.39 -9.32
CA ARG A 138 1.84 15.43 -8.54
C ARG A 138 2.44 16.09 -7.30
N LEU A 139 2.97 17.30 -7.44
CA LEU A 139 3.53 18.06 -6.31
C LEU A 139 2.44 18.44 -5.30
N GLU A 140 1.27 18.85 -5.77
CA GLU A 140 0.11 19.12 -4.89
C GLU A 140 -0.29 17.86 -4.09
N HIS A 141 -0.37 16.70 -4.73
CA HIS A 141 -0.59 15.44 -4.03
C HIS A 141 0.43 15.21 -2.91
N LEU A 142 1.73 15.35 -3.24
CA LEU A 142 2.80 15.15 -2.26
C LEU A 142 2.71 16.18 -1.11
N GLN A 143 2.41 17.45 -1.42
CA GLN A 143 2.25 18.48 -0.40
C GLN A 143 1.08 18.19 0.54
N ARG A 144 -0.06 17.76 0.02
CA ARG A 144 -1.23 17.39 0.82
C ARG A 144 -0.94 16.20 1.75
N VAL A 145 -0.21 15.19 1.26
CA VAL A 145 0.26 14.06 2.07
C VAL A 145 1.22 14.53 3.17
N ARG A 146 2.20 15.37 2.82
CA ARG A 146 3.15 15.94 3.76
C ARG A 146 2.47 16.72 4.89
N ASP A 147 1.47 17.54 4.54
CA ASP A 147 0.72 18.35 5.49
C ASP A 147 -0.10 17.50 6.45
N LEU A 148 -0.75 16.44 5.95
CA LEU A 148 -1.46 15.50 6.82
C LEU A 148 -0.48 14.74 7.72
N GLN A 149 0.64 14.27 7.19
CA GLN A 149 1.68 13.60 7.98
C GLN A 149 2.24 14.51 9.10
N ALA A 150 2.44 15.80 8.81
CA ALA A 150 2.91 16.77 9.81
C ALA A 150 1.93 16.92 10.98
N ARG A 151 0.61 16.81 10.74
CA ARG A 151 -0.40 16.89 11.78
C ARG A 151 -0.57 15.60 12.57
N THR A 152 -0.45 14.45 11.91
CA THR A 152 -0.90 13.18 12.48
C THR A 152 0.19 12.16 12.72
N ASN A 153 1.32 12.26 11.99
CA ASN A 153 2.38 11.25 11.99
C ASN A 153 1.85 9.80 11.80
N GLY A 154 0.79 9.64 10.98
CA GLY A 154 0.08 8.38 10.83
C GLY A 154 0.54 7.52 9.66
N PHE A 155 1.11 8.11 8.61
CA PHE A 155 1.62 7.36 7.47
C PHE A 155 2.95 6.67 7.80
N THR A 156 2.97 5.35 7.60
CA THR A 156 4.19 4.54 7.77
C THR A 156 5.03 4.51 6.51
N ALA A 157 4.39 4.59 5.35
CA ALA A 157 5.07 4.50 4.06
C ALA A 157 4.32 5.25 2.96
N PHE A 158 5.08 5.71 1.97
CA PHE A 158 4.58 6.21 0.70
C PHE A 158 5.01 5.28 -0.43
N ILE A 159 4.08 4.93 -1.32
CA ILE A 159 4.32 4.10 -2.49
C ILE A 159 3.86 4.86 -3.73
N THR A 160 4.79 5.16 -4.64
CA THR A 160 4.45 5.71 -5.96
C THR A 160 4.56 4.64 -7.02
N TRP A 161 3.54 4.53 -7.87
CA TRP A 161 3.51 3.56 -8.95
C TRP A 161 2.81 4.12 -10.18
N PRO A 162 3.33 3.85 -11.38
CA PRO A 162 2.72 4.34 -12.61
C PRO A 162 1.55 3.47 -13.04
N LEU A 163 0.58 4.09 -13.71
CA LEU A 163 -0.48 3.37 -14.40
C LEU A 163 0.10 2.28 -15.29
N GLN A 164 -0.50 1.09 -15.23
CA GLN A 164 -0.31 0.04 -16.21
C GLN A 164 -1.52 0.07 -17.15
N PRO A 165 -1.38 0.66 -18.35
CA PRO A 165 -2.52 0.94 -19.22
C PRO A 165 -3.10 -0.30 -19.89
N GLU A 166 -2.31 -1.35 -20.05
CA GLU A 166 -2.73 -2.58 -20.72
C GLU A 166 -3.96 -3.18 -20.03
N ASN A 167 -4.96 -3.55 -20.84
CA ASN A 167 -6.23 -4.15 -20.39
C ASN A 167 -7.10 -3.27 -19.45
N THR A 168 -6.77 -1.98 -19.30
CA THR A 168 -7.65 -1.08 -18.55
C THR A 168 -8.85 -0.66 -19.39
N PRO A 169 -10.08 -0.68 -18.84
CA PRO A 169 -11.28 -0.38 -19.63
C PRO A 169 -11.32 1.04 -20.22
N THR A 170 -10.75 2.02 -19.51
CA THR A 170 -10.88 3.45 -19.85
C THR A 170 -9.55 4.14 -20.15
N MET A 171 -8.41 3.54 -19.81
CA MET A 171 -7.09 4.17 -19.86
C MET A 171 -6.07 3.41 -20.73
N SER A 172 -6.50 2.43 -21.51
CA SER A 172 -5.63 1.66 -22.40
C SER A 172 -4.90 2.51 -23.47
N HIS A 173 -5.41 3.70 -23.76
CA HIS A 173 -4.82 4.67 -24.67
C HIS A 173 -3.69 5.51 -24.06
N MET A 174 -3.51 5.45 -22.73
CA MET A 174 -2.47 6.22 -22.05
C MET A 174 -1.08 5.63 -22.33
N PRO A 175 -0.04 6.48 -22.46
CA PRO A 175 1.32 5.98 -22.64
C PRO A 175 1.83 5.30 -21.36
N LYS A 176 2.57 4.21 -21.53
CA LYS A 176 3.28 3.57 -20.43
C LYS A 176 4.39 4.48 -19.92
N THR A 177 4.48 4.64 -18.62
CA THR A 177 5.54 5.44 -17.98
C THR A 177 6.89 4.74 -18.11
N ASP A 178 7.92 5.48 -18.50
CA ASP A 178 9.30 4.99 -18.58
C ASP A 178 10.02 5.00 -17.22
N ALA A 179 11.16 4.30 -17.16
CA ALA A 179 11.97 4.18 -15.94
C ALA A 179 12.52 5.54 -15.46
N THR A 180 12.87 6.45 -16.37
CA THR A 180 13.40 7.78 -16.02
C THR A 180 12.34 8.61 -15.31
N THR A 181 11.14 8.63 -15.82
CA THR A 181 9.99 9.31 -15.20
C THR A 181 9.67 8.73 -13.83
N TYR A 182 9.71 7.41 -13.68
CA TYR A 182 9.52 6.74 -12.41
C TYR A 182 10.59 7.15 -11.38
N LEU A 183 11.86 7.01 -11.72
CA LEU A 183 12.97 7.33 -10.80
C LEU A 183 13.00 8.81 -10.40
N ARG A 184 12.69 9.72 -11.34
CA ARG A 184 12.53 11.14 -11.01
C ARG A 184 11.38 11.38 -10.05
N THR A 185 10.25 10.70 -10.23
CA THR A 185 9.09 10.81 -9.34
C THR A 185 9.44 10.30 -7.94
N VAL A 186 10.15 9.17 -7.83
CA VAL A 186 10.67 8.65 -6.54
C VAL A 186 11.57 9.70 -5.85
N ALA A 187 12.56 10.25 -6.58
CA ALA A 187 13.49 11.23 -6.01
C ALA A 187 12.76 12.49 -5.51
N ILE A 188 11.83 13.02 -6.30
CA ILE A 188 11.01 14.18 -5.91
C ILE A 188 10.16 13.84 -4.69
N SER A 189 9.55 12.66 -4.68
CA SER A 189 8.74 12.21 -3.53
C SER A 189 9.58 12.13 -2.24
N ARG A 190 10.82 11.62 -2.30
CA ARG A 190 11.71 11.58 -1.13
C ARG A 190 12.06 12.98 -0.63
N ILE A 191 12.29 13.93 -1.53
CA ILE A 191 12.64 15.32 -1.16
C ILE A 191 11.44 16.02 -0.52
N VAL A 192 10.25 15.87 -1.11
CA VAL A 192 9.03 16.55 -0.61
C VAL A 192 8.51 15.89 0.65
N LEU A 193 8.51 14.55 0.72
CA LEU A 193 8.00 13.78 1.86
C LEU A 193 9.12 13.47 2.88
N ASP A 194 9.85 14.50 3.32
CA ASP A 194 10.91 14.37 4.32
C ASP A 194 10.43 13.86 5.68
N ASN A 195 9.13 13.99 5.96
CA ASN A 195 8.47 13.54 7.19
C ASN A 195 7.77 12.16 7.06
N VAL A 196 7.79 11.52 5.89
CA VAL A 196 7.33 10.14 5.74
C VAL A 196 8.55 9.21 5.79
N PRO A 197 8.64 8.32 6.79
CA PRO A 197 9.88 7.59 7.05
C PRO A 197 10.27 6.64 5.90
N ASN A 198 9.30 6.00 5.28
CA ASN A 198 9.58 4.96 4.29
C ASN A 198 8.99 5.30 2.92
N LEU A 199 9.81 5.12 1.88
CA LEU A 199 9.40 5.10 0.48
C LEU A 199 9.60 3.71 -0.08
N GLN A 200 8.51 3.09 -0.53
CA GLN A 200 8.55 1.75 -1.09
C GLN A 200 8.77 1.79 -2.60
N SER A 201 9.67 0.93 -3.08
CA SER A 201 9.89 0.70 -4.51
C SER A 201 8.74 -0.07 -5.14
N SER A 202 8.29 0.33 -6.33
CA SER A 202 7.23 -0.34 -7.08
C SER A 202 7.80 -1.29 -8.13
N TRP A 203 8.57 -2.28 -7.68
CA TRP A 203 9.16 -3.29 -8.57
C TRP A 203 8.10 -4.11 -9.32
N VAL A 204 6.93 -4.31 -8.71
CA VAL A 204 5.81 -5.05 -9.31
C VAL A 204 5.38 -4.42 -10.65
N THR A 205 5.36 -3.09 -10.74
CA THR A 205 4.99 -2.36 -11.97
C THR A 205 6.18 -2.07 -12.88
N MET A 206 7.37 -1.84 -12.31
CA MET A 206 8.55 -1.36 -13.05
C MET A 206 9.59 -2.43 -13.36
N GLY A 207 9.45 -3.62 -12.77
CA GLY A 207 10.44 -4.70 -12.85
C GLY A 207 11.60 -4.52 -11.87
N MET A 208 12.31 -5.63 -11.65
CA MET A 208 13.32 -5.75 -10.59
C MET A 208 14.49 -4.78 -10.75
N LYS A 209 14.98 -4.57 -11.98
CA LYS A 209 16.13 -3.69 -12.23
C LYS A 209 15.82 -2.22 -11.91
N VAL A 210 14.64 -1.75 -12.29
CA VAL A 210 14.20 -0.38 -11.98
C VAL A 210 13.89 -0.27 -10.49
N GLY A 211 13.29 -1.31 -9.90
CA GLY A 211 13.07 -1.41 -8.46
C GLY A 211 14.37 -1.29 -7.65
N GLN A 212 15.42 -1.99 -8.06
CA GLN A 212 16.75 -1.89 -7.47
C GLN A 212 17.31 -0.47 -7.57
N MET A 213 17.24 0.15 -8.76
CA MET A 213 17.70 1.52 -8.94
C MET A 213 16.95 2.52 -8.06
N ALA A 214 15.67 2.30 -7.80
CA ALA A 214 14.86 3.17 -6.96
C ALA A 214 15.43 3.33 -5.52
N LEU A 215 16.16 2.32 -5.01
CA LEU A 215 16.88 2.42 -3.73
C LEU A 215 17.92 3.57 -3.73
N LYS A 216 18.56 3.82 -4.88
CA LYS A 216 19.50 4.94 -5.04
C LYS A 216 18.82 6.28 -5.27
N PHE A 217 17.52 6.28 -5.55
CA PHE A 217 16.70 7.46 -5.80
C PHE A 217 15.82 7.85 -4.61
N GLY A 218 15.96 7.16 -3.46
CA GLY A 218 15.32 7.56 -2.22
C GLY A 218 14.36 6.52 -1.62
N CYS A 219 14.12 5.39 -2.28
CA CYS A 219 13.45 4.26 -1.64
C CYS A 219 14.34 3.62 -0.57
N ASN A 220 13.74 3.20 0.53
CA ASN A 220 14.38 2.43 1.59
C ASN A 220 13.60 1.16 1.94
N ASP A 221 12.63 0.80 1.11
CA ASP A 221 11.78 -0.37 1.24
C ASP A 221 11.57 -1.00 -0.14
N PHE A 222 11.85 -2.27 -0.28
CA PHE A 222 11.61 -2.99 -1.54
C PHE A 222 10.18 -3.53 -1.64
N GLY A 223 9.43 -3.51 -0.55
CA GLY A 223 8.06 -3.99 -0.48
C GLY A 223 7.95 -5.48 -0.15
N SER A 224 6.86 -6.09 -0.59
CA SER A 224 6.52 -7.49 -0.34
C SER A 224 6.89 -8.37 -1.55
N LEU A 225 7.03 -9.68 -1.31
CA LEU A 225 7.14 -10.69 -2.38
C LEU A 225 5.88 -10.80 -3.23
N MET A 226 4.73 -10.30 -2.75
CA MET A 226 3.43 -10.43 -3.41
C MET A 226 3.13 -11.90 -3.74
N ILE A 227 2.99 -12.74 -2.71
CA ILE A 227 2.69 -14.18 -2.84
C ILE A 227 1.47 -14.40 -3.76
N GLU A 228 0.42 -13.58 -3.58
CA GLU A 228 -0.72 -13.48 -4.49
C GLU A 228 -0.93 -12.00 -4.85
N GLU A 229 -0.86 -11.66 -6.13
CA GLU A 229 -1.05 -10.31 -6.64
C GLU A 229 -2.11 -10.34 -7.73
N ASN A 230 -3.23 -9.65 -7.51
CA ASN A 230 -4.42 -9.69 -8.37
C ASN A 230 -4.74 -8.34 -9.02
N VAL A 231 -4.04 -7.26 -8.68
CA VAL A 231 -4.35 -5.91 -9.15
C VAL A 231 -3.62 -5.59 -10.46
N VAL A 232 -2.29 -5.57 -10.44
CA VAL A 232 -1.51 -5.24 -11.64
C VAL A 232 -1.35 -6.42 -12.58
N SER A 233 -1.52 -7.65 -12.10
CA SER A 233 -1.57 -8.84 -12.95
C SER A 233 -2.77 -8.80 -13.91
N ALA A 234 -3.90 -8.24 -13.50
CA ALA A 234 -5.04 -7.98 -14.37
C ALA A 234 -4.70 -7.04 -15.54
N ALA A 235 -3.72 -6.15 -15.36
CA ALA A 235 -3.16 -5.28 -16.40
C ALA A 235 -1.94 -5.90 -17.11
N ASN A 236 -1.81 -7.24 -17.09
CA ASN A 236 -0.75 -8.00 -17.76
C ASN A 236 0.68 -7.75 -17.22
N THR A 237 0.82 -7.30 -15.98
CA THR A 237 2.12 -7.14 -15.32
C THR A 237 2.40 -8.39 -14.49
N THR A 238 3.45 -9.15 -14.86
CA THR A 238 3.71 -10.50 -14.32
C THR A 238 5.09 -10.63 -13.67
N HIS A 239 5.65 -9.54 -13.13
CA HIS A 239 6.91 -9.61 -12.42
C HIS A 239 6.75 -10.44 -11.14
N ARG A 240 7.66 -11.39 -10.95
CA ARG A 240 7.75 -12.24 -9.76
C ARG A 240 9.18 -12.25 -9.26
N THR A 241 9.37 -12.52 -7.99
CA THR A 241 10.68 -12.58 -7.35
C THR A 241 10.68 -13.56 -6.20
N THR A 242 11.86 -13.86 -5.69
CA THR A 242 12.07 -14.64 -4.49
C THR A 242 12.75 -13.79 -3.42
N THR A 243 12.74 -14.27 -2.18
CA THR A 243 13.44 -13.64 -1.07
C THR A 243 14.93 -13.46 -1.37
N ASP A 244 15.59 -14.51 -1.88
CA ASP A 244 17.02 -14.52 -2.18
C ASP A 244 17.37 -13.52 -3.31
N GLU A 245 16.49 -13.40 -4.29
CA GLU A 245 16.67 -12.40 -5.36
C GLU A 245 16.54 -10.98 -4.83
N LEU A 246 15.56 -10.70 -3.96
CA LEU A 246 15.43 -9.38 -3.32
C LEU A 246 16.66 -9.06 -2.48
N ASP A 247 17.12 -10.00 -1.65
CA ASP A 247 18.31 -9.80 -0.83
C ASP A 247 19.54 -9.50 -1.68
N ARG A 248 19.75 -10.27 -2.74
CA ARG A 248 20.86 -10.04 -3.69
C ARG A 248 20.77 -8.65 -4.32
N LEU A 249 19.57 -8.22 -4.78
CA LEU A 249 19.38 -6.91 -5.40
C LEU A 249 19.66 -5.76 -4.42
N ILE A 250 19.28 -5.92 -3.16
CA ILE A 250 19.54 -4.92 -2.10
C ILE A 250 21.04 -4.83 -1.83
N VAL A 251 21.73 -6.00 -1.70
CA VAL A 251 23.18 -6.05 -1.48
C VAL A 251 23.94 -5.47 -2.67
N ASP A 252 23.58 -5.83 -3.90
CA ASP A 252 24.20 -5.32 -5.13
C ASP A 252 24.00 -3.81 -5.29
N ALA A 253 22.92 -3.26 -4.71
CA ALA A 253 22.72 -1.82 -4.62
C ALA A 253 23.54 -1.16 -3.49
N GLY A 254 24.30 -1.91 -2.68
CA GLY A 254 25.14 -1.41 -1.59
C GLY A 254 24.37 -1.11 -0.31
N PHE A 255 23.26 -1.81 -0.07
CA PHE A 255 22.47 -1.73 1.14
C PHE A 255 22.43 -3.09 1.86
N THR A 256 21.93 -3.12 3.09
CA THR A 256 21.76 -4.35 3.86
C THR A 256 20.28 -4.73 3.90
N PRO A 257 19.91 -5.94 3.43
CA PRO A 257 18.53 -6.40 3.48
C PRO A 257 18.09 -6.67 4.91
N ALA A 258 16.81 -6.37 5.19
CA ALA A 258 16.14 -6.72 6.43
C ALA A 258 14.69 -7.07 6.15
N ARG A 259 14.14 -8.02 6.91
CA ARG A 259 12.71 -8.34 6.89
C ARG A 259 11.97 -7.46 7.87
N ARG A 260 10.79 -7.02 7.51
CA ARG A 260 9.96 -6.14 8.35
C ARG A 260 8.51 -6.60 8.44
N ARG A 261 7.85 -6.16 9.47
CA ARG A 261 6.38 -6.20 9.58
C ARG A 261 5.74 -4.99 8.89
N GLN A 262 4.42 -4.93 8.86
CA GLN A 262 3.69 -3.79 8.26
C GLN A 262 3.88 -2.48 9.03
N ASP A 263 4.14 -2.54 10.31
CA ASP A 263 4.45 -1.39 11.17
C ASP A 263 5.91 -0.93 11.08
N TYR A 264 6.68 -1.55 10.18
CA TYR A 264 8.12 -1.32 9.95
C TYR A 264 9.04 -1.79 11.10
N THR A 265 8.54 -2.56 12.06
CA THR A 265 9.42 -3.27 12.98
C THR A 265 10.20 -4.34 12.24
N ILE A 266 11.51 -4.42 12.52
CA ILE A 266 12.39 -5.42 11.90
C ILE A 266 12.14 -6.78 12.55
N ILE A 267 11.99 -7.80 11.71
CA ILE A 267 11.84 -9.19 12.13
C ILE A 267 13.23 -9.72 12.47
N SER A 268 13.42 -10.15 13.72
CA SER A 268 14.66 -10.75 14.17
C SER A 268 14.63 -12.28 14.02
N SER A 269 15.81 -12.93 14.03
CA SER A 269 15.92 -14.39 14.05
C SER A 269 15.24 -15.04 15.26
N ASN A 270 14.96 -14.27 16.31
CA ASN A 270 14.29 -14.73 17.52
C ASN A 270 12.77 -14.76 17.43
N ASP A 271 12.19 -14.22 16.36
CA ASP A 271 10.72 -14.16 16.19
C ASP A 271 10.10 -15.48 15.70
N GLY A 272 10.88 -16.57 15.64
CA GLY A 272 10.42 -17.91 15.23
C GLY A 272 10.07 -18.03 13.75
N LEU A 273 10.30 -16.98 12.96
CA LEU A 273 10.17 -17.01 11.51
C LEU A 273 11.49 -17.53 10.92
N SER A 274 11.43 -18.53 10.04
CA SER A 274 12.60 -19.03 9.32
C SER A 274 13.09 -17.97 8.34
N ILE A 275 14.04 -17.15 8.80
CA ILE A 275 14.67 -16.12 7.98
C ILE A 275 16.06 -16.63 7.66
N ALA A 276 16.36 -16.88 6.39
CA ALA A 276 17.74 -17.02 5.96
C ALA A 276 18.43 -15.67 6.18
N ALA A 277 19.20 -15.55 7.25
CA ALA A 277 19.86 -14.30 7.61
C ALA A 277 21.04 -14.05 6.67
N PRO A 278 21.12 -12.93 5.96
CA PRO A 278 22.39 -12.47 5.43
C PRO A 278 23.22 -11.89 6.58
N ALA A 279 24.49 -12.30 6.65
CA ALA A 279 25.44 -11.82 7.65
C ALA A 279 25.96 -10.43 7.25
N LEU A 280 25.17 -9.36 7.44
CA LEU A 280 25.66 -7.98 7.28
C LEU A 280 24.75 -6.97 8.02
N SER A 281 25.33 -5.95 8.61
CA SER A 281 24.70 -4.95 9.46
C SER A 281 23.83 -3.95 8.70
N ALA A 282 22.69 -3.64 9.26
CA ALA A 282 21.47 -3.01 8.73
C ALA A 282 21.56 -1.69 7.99
N THR A 283 20.74 -1.52 6.89
CA THR A 283 19.99 -0.27 6.67
C THR A 283 19.11 -0.17 5.42
N ALA A 284 18.56 -1.24 4.88
CA ALA A 284 17.42 -1.11 3.96
C ALA A 284 16.38 -2.19 4.26
N ALA A 285 15.14 -1.80 4.49
CA ALA A 285 14.06 -2.74 4.70
C ALA A 285 13.58 -3.32 3.36
N ALA A 286 13.38 -4.63 3.28
CA ALA A 286 12.78 -5.33 2.17
C ALA A 286 11.32 -5.68 2.43
#